data_cb543d5215ae11dd6036a7aa40342788
#
_entry.id   cb543d5215ae11dd6036a7aa40342788
#
_cell.length_a   1.000
_cell.length_b   1.000
_cell.length_c   1.000
_cell.angle_alpha   90.00
_cell.angle_beta   90.00
_cell.angle_gamma   90.00
#
_symmetry.space_group_name_H-M   'P 1'
#
loop_
_entity.id
_entity.type
_entity.pdbx_description
1 polymer ?
#
loop_
_entity_poly.entity_id
_entity_poly.type
_entity_poly.pdbx_seq_one_letter_code
_entity_poly.pdbx_strand_id
1 'polypeptide(L)'
;MKKNILLVIFFLLICPSIQAQKSAWRQATDTELASLLPARAQVEKEHIETEMRTASGIVNGRGHFIAGVVLLTAGYSAEGKYSHYLIVQTPIRIGGIALKPGEYVFGWTRANAGDELNVHFYVAATGALVGTAEAHRIAGSSRVESLHIWPPADKALIQIGRFGIPYELGEE
;
A
#
# COMPACT_ATOMS: atom_id res chain seq x y z
N MET A 1 16.53 59.95 48.13
CA MET A 1 17.13 58.92 47.29
C MET A 1 16.07 57.86 46.99
N LYS A 2 15.43 57.90 45.83
CA LYS A 2 14.40 56.94 45.38
C LYS A 2 15.02 56.07 44.31
N LYS A 3 15.23 54.73 44.59
CA LYS A 3 15.71 53.74 43.64
C LYS A 3 14.56 53.26 42.81
N ASN A 4 14.55 53.56 41.52
CA ASN A 4 13.61 52.96 40.56
C ASN A 4 14.16 51.60 40.14
N ILE A 5 13.44 50.54 40.51
CA ILE A 5 13.69 49.19 40.04
C ILE A 5 12.87 49.02 38.75
N LEU A 6 13.56 48.97 37.61
CA LEU A 6 12.99 48.68 36.30
C LEU A 6 12.83 47.16 36.18
N LEU A 7 11.61 46.66 36.28
CA LEU A 7 11.26 45.24 36.12
C LEU A 7 11.12 44.96 34.61
N VAL A 8 12.13 44.36 34.01
CA VAL A 8 12.08 43.90 32.61
C VAL A 8 11.39 42.52 32.59
N ILE A 9 10.12 42.49 32.20
CA ILE A 9 9.39 41.26 31.97
C ILE A 9 9.81 40.70 30.60
N PHE A 10 10.64 39.67 30.61
CA PHE A 10 11.04 38.90 29.44
C PHE A 10 9.90 37.93 29.08
N PHE A 11 9.03 38.33 28.15
CA PHE A 11 7.95 37.47 27.63
C PHE A 11 8.59 36.46 26.68
N LEU A 12 8.91 35.25 27.18
CA LEU A 12 9.31 34.12 26.35
C LEU A 12 8.12 33.72 25.47
N LEU A 13 8.14 34.09 24.21
CA LEU A 13 7.27 33.56 23.16
C LEU A 13 7.60 32.08 22.96
N ILE A 14 6.91 31.21 23.69
CA ILE A 14 6.89 29.76 23.40
C ILE A 14 6.07 29.60 22.12
N CYS A 15 6.73 29.60 20.96
CA CYS A 15 6.13 29.15 19.71
C CYS A 15 5.87 27.63 19.86
N PRO A 16 4.62 27.16 19.87
CA PRO A 16 4.38 25.73 19.74
C PRO A 16 4.83 25.31 18.33
N SER A 17 5.92 24.57 18.25
CA SER A 17 6.31 23.89 17.03
C SER A 17 5.19 22.90 16.71
N ILE A 18 4.29 23.27 15.80
CA ILE A 18 3.35 22.34 15.16
C ILE A 18 4.23 21.43 14.29
N GLN A 19 4.77 20.39 14.92
CA GLN A 19 5.28 19.27 14.15
C GLN A 19 4.06 18.66 13.48
N ALA A 20 3.97 18.83 12.16
CA ALA A 20 3.06 18.07 11.34
C ALA A 20 3.34 16.60 11.63
N GLN A 21 2.50 15.98 12.43
CA GLN A 21 2.63 14.59 12.84
C GLN A 21 2.40 13.81 11.55
N LYS A 22 3.49 13.34 10.94
CA LYS A 22 3.44 12.46 9.76
C LYS A 22 2.47 11.35 10.13
N SER A 23 1.34 11.29 9.45
CA SER A 23 0.27 10.33 9.76
C SER A 23 0.89 8.93 9.82
N ALA A 24 0.95 8.38 11.05
CA ALA A 24 1.57 7.07 11.25
C ALA A 24 0.73 6.01 10.53
N TRP A 25 1.37 5.31 9.60
CA TRP A 25 0.80 4.16 8.92
C TRP A 25 0.98 2.91 9.77
N ARG A 26 -0.08 2.14 9.94
CA ARG A 26 -0.08 0.86 10.65
C ARG A 26 -0.70 -0.24 9.81
N GLN A 27 -0.50 -1.49 10.22
CA GLN A 27 -1.23 -2.62 9.67
C GLN A 27 -2.73 -2.41 9.89
N ALA A 28 -3.53 -2.62 8.85
CA ALA A 28 -4.99 -2.65 8.96
C ALA A 28 -5.44 -3.95 9.62
N THR A 29 -6.51 -3.87 10.41
CA THR A 29 -7.13 -5.04 11.04
C THR A 29 -8.00 -5.81 10.05
N ASP A 30 -8.27 -7.10 10.35
CA ASP A 30 -9.15 -7.92 9.51
C ASP A 30 -10.55 -7.30 9.36
N THR A 31 -11.07 -6.67 10.40
CA THR A 31 -12.38 -5.98 10.37
C THR A 31 -12.35 -4.76 9.44
N GLU A 32 -11.28 -3.97 9.47
CA GLU A 32 -11.11 -2.84 8.58
C GLU A 32 -10.99 -3.30 7.12
N LEU A 33 -10.21 -4.34 6.86
CA LEU A 33 -10.05 -4.94 5.55
C LEU A 33 -11.36 -5.52 5.02
N ALA A 34 -12.13 -6.23 5.85
CA ALA A 34 -13.42 -6.79 5.48
C ALA A 34 -14.48 -5.71 5.17
N SER A 35 -14.37 -4.53 5.78
CA SER A 35 -15.26 -3.40 5.47
C SER A 35 -14.87 -2.64 4.20
N LEU A 36 -13.58 -2.70 3.80
CA LEU A 36 -13.03 -1.98 2.66
C LEU A 36 -13.04 -2.80 1.37
N LEU A 37 -12.57 -4.05 1.45
CA LEU A 37 -12.38 -4.90 0.28
C LEU A 37 -13.69 -5.60 -0.10
N PRO A 38 -14.06 -5.59 -1.39
CA PRO A 38 -15.28 -6.25 -1.83
C PRO A 38 -15.13 -7.77 -1.84
N ALA A 39 -16.20 -8.51 -1.52
CA ALA A 39 -16.24 -9.97 -1.67
C ALA A 39 -16.11 -10.40 -3.14
N ARG A 40 -16.50 -9.52 -4.07
CA ARG A 40 -16.34 -9.68 -5.51
C ARG A 40 -15.81 -8.35 -6.08
N ALA A 41 -14.57 -8.36 -6.56
CA ALA A 41 -13.94 -7.19 -7.16
C ALA A 41 -14.41 -6.98 -8.60
N GLN A 42 -14.72 -5.75 -8.97
CA GLN A 42 -14.98 -5.43 -10.36
C GLN A 42 -13.67 -5.31 -11.12
N VAL A 43 -13.51 -6.15 -12.14
CA VAL A 43 -12.32 -6.18 -13.00
C VAL A 43 -12.79 -6.17 -14.46
N GLU A 44 -12.59 -5.06 -15.14
CA GLU A 44 -13.13 -4.83 -16.49
C GLU A 44 -14.66 -5.03 -16.51
N LYS A 45 -15.14 -6.10 -17.15
CA LYS A 45 -16.56 -6.44 -17.25
C LYS A 45 -17.01 -7.56 -16.31
N GLU A 46 -16.09 -8.07 -15.49
CA GLU A 46 -16.29 -9.22 -14.61
C GLU A 46 -16.35 -8.80 -13.15
N HIS A 47 -17.03 -9.61 -12.33
CA HIS A 47 -17.03 -9.49 -10.87
C HIS A 47 -16.35 -10.74 -10.29
N ILE A 48 -15.06 -10.65 -10.04
CA ILE A 48 -14.20 -11.76 -9.64
C ILE A 48 -14.22 -11.92 -8.13
N GLU A 49 -14.43 -13.13 -7.65
CA GLU A 49 -14.41 -13.46 -6.22
C GLU A 49 -13.04 -13.19 -5.59
N THR A 50 -13.04 -12.68 -4.36
CA THR A 50 -11.83 -12.40 -3.59
C THR A 50 -11.62 -13.44 -2.50
N GLU A 51 -10.37 -13.83 -2.26
CA GLU A 51 -9.99 -14.72 -1.16
C GLU A 51 -9.66 -13.87 0.09
N MET A 52 -10.67 -13.51 0.86
CA MET A 52 -10.55 -12.55 1.98
C MET A 52 -9.54 -12.98 3.06
N ARG A 53 -9.21 -14.27 3.19
CA ARG A 53 -8.15 -14.74 4.10
C ARG A 53 -6.76 -14.29 3.70
N THR A 54 -6.59 -13.81 2.47
CA THR A 54 -5.33 -13.25 1.95
C THR A 54 -5.30 -11.73 2.00
N ALA A 55 -6.34 -11.09 2.52
CA ALA A 55 -6.42 -9.65 2.61
C ALA A 55 -5.28 -9.08 3.45
N SER A 56 -4.63 -8.06 2.94
CA SER A 56 -3.58 -7.34 3.65
C SER A 56 -3.62 -5.86 3.29
N GLY A 57 -3.27 -4.99 4.23
CA GLY A 57 -3.26 -3.57 3.97
C GLY A 57 -2.73 -2.76 5.13
N ILE A 58 -2.50 -1.50 4.84
CA ILE A 58 -2.08 -0.48 5.79
C ILE A 58 -3.08 0.67 5.80
N VAL A 59 -3.20 1.33 6.93
CA VAL A 59 -4.09 2.48 7.13
C VAL A 59 -3.35 3.58 7.87
N ASN A 60 -3.61 4.84 7.48
CA ASN A 60 -3.06 6.00 8.17
C ASN A 60 -4.01 6.55 9.25
N GLY A 61 -3.55 7.51 10.04
CA GLY A 61 -4.33 8.15 11.10
C GLY A 61 -5.56 8.95 10.61
N ARG A 62 -5.70 9.15 9.28
CA ARG A 62 -6.87 9.78 8.64
C ARG A 62 -7.88 8.77 8.12
N GLY A 63 -7.59 7.48 8.24
CA GLY A 63 -8.44 6.41 7.73
C GLY A 63 -8.30 6.14 6.23
N HIS A 64 -7.21 6.59 5.58
CA HIS A 64 -6.91 6.21 4.21
C HIS A 64 -6.16 4.89 4.17
N PHE A 65 -6.55 4.04 3.23
CA PHE A 65 -6.04 2.69 3.08
C PHE A 65 -5.20 2.50 1.80
N ILE A 66 -4.26 1.58 1.90
CA ILE A 66 -3.66 0.86 0.79
C ILE A 66 -3.82 -0.61 1.13
N ALA A 67 -4.68 -1.32 0.42
CA ALA A 67 -5.07 -2.68 0.77
C ALA A 67 -5.28 -3.54 -0.47
N GLY A 68 -4.94 -4.81 -0.37
CA GLY A 68 -5.11 -5.75 -1.46
C GLY A 68 -5.57 -7.13 -1.00
N VAL A 69 -5.96 -7.94 -1.96
CA VAL A 69 -6.49 -9.29 -1.75
C VAL A 69 -6.24 -10.15 -3.00
N VAL A 70 -6.08 -11.44 -2.83
CA VAL A 70 -5.98 -12.40 -3.95
C VAL A 70 -7.33 -12.57 -4.64
N LEU A 71 -7.33 -12.65 -5.97
CA LEU A 71 -8.49 -12.93 -6.82
C LEU A 71 -8.59 -14.43 -7.14
N LEU A 72 -9.79 -14.97 -7.08
CA LEU A 72 -10.11 -16.33 -7.53
C LEU A 72 -10.48 -16.30 -9.02
N THR A 73 -9.48 -16.29 -9.89
CA THR A 73 -9.65 -16.04 -11.33
C THR A 73 -10.00 -17.26 -12.17
N ALA A 74 -10.02 -18.45 -11.59
CA ALA A 74 -10.38 -19.67 -12.32
C ALA A 74 -11.79 -19.59 -12.89
N GLY A 75 -11.91 -19.78 -14.20
CA GLY A 75 -13.19 -19.65 -14.93
C GLY A 75 -13.55 -18.24 -15.37
N TYR A 76 -12.68 -17.26 -15.15
CA TYR A 76 -12.81 -15.89 -15.66
C TYR A 76 -11.82 -15.61 -16.79
N SER A 77 -12.11 -14.63 -17.64
CA SER A 77 -11.17 -14.20 -18.70
C SER A 77 -9.88 -13.58 -18.16
N ALA A 78 -9.91 -13.17 -16.90
CA ALA A 78 -8.75 -12.70 -16.17
C ALA A 78 -7.75 -13.80 -15.75
N GLU A 79 -8.09 -15.08 -15.89
CA GLU A 79 -7.24 -16.19 -15.49
C GLU A 79 -5.85 -16.11 -16.15
N GLY A 80 -4.80 -16.17 -15.31
CA GLY A 80 -3.41 -16.03 -15.77
C GLY A 80 -2.94 -14.61 -16.08
N LYS A 81 -3.84 -13.62 -16.08
CA LYS A 81 -3.51 -12.21 -16.31
C LYS A 81 -3.44 -11.41 -15.01
N TYR A 82 -4.43 -11.56 -14.16
CA TYR A 82 -4.50 -10.90 -12.86
C TYR A 82 -4.59 -11.94 -11.75
N SER A 83 -3.91 -11.68 -10.65
CA SER A 83 -3.94 -12.55 -9.47
C SER A 83 -4.34 -11.81 -8.21
N HIS A 84 -4.28 -10.49 -8.21
CA HIS A 84 -4.51 -9.66 -7.02
C HIS A 84 -5.31 -8.40 -7.39
N TYR A 85 -6.12 -7.95 -6.43
CA TYR A 85 -6.82 -6.68 -6.47
C TYR A 85 -6.22 -5.74 -5.42
N LEU A 86 -6.10 -4.45 -5.74
CA LEU A 86 -5.47 -3.45 -4.89
C LEU A 86 -6.31 -2.17 -4.87
N ILE A 87 -6.65 -1.70 -3.69
CA ILE A 87 -7.25 -0.39 -3.44
C ILE A 87 -6.18 0.56 -2.93
N VAL A 88 -6.06 1.71 -3.57
CA VAL A 88 -5.15 2.79 -3.21
C VAL A 88 -5.98 4.03 -2.91
N GLN A 89 -5.96 4.54 -1.68
CA GLN A 89 -6.67 5.77 -1.30
C GLN A 89 -5.76 6.98 -1.10
N THR A 90 -4.44 6.77 -1.13
CA THR A 90 -3.41 7.80 -1.06
C THR A 90 -2.37 7.55 -2.14
N PRO A 91 -1.82 8.57 -2.80
CA PRO A 91 -0.78 8.36 -3.80
C PRO A 91 0.37 7.50 -3.27
N ILE A 92 0.81 6.53 -4.05
CA ILE A 92 1.90 5.61 -3.70
C ILE A 92 2.78 5.36 -4.92
N ARG A 93 4.07 5.15 -4.71
CA ARG A 93 5.01 4.67 -5.72
C ARG A 93 5.43 3.25 -5.37
N ILE A 94 5.17 2.30 -6.24
CA ILE A 94 5.47 0.88 -6.03
C ILE A 94 6.50 0.46 -7.08
N GLY A 95 7.72 0.10 -6.64
CA GLY A 95 8.80 -0.29 -7.58
C GLY A 95 9.06 0.76 -8.65
N GLY A 96 8.94 2.06 -8.32
CA GLY A 96 9.09 3.17 -9.26
C GLY A 96 7.82 3.59 -10.01
N ILE A 97 6.75 2.79 -9.99
CA ILE A 97 5.47 3.10 -10.66
C ILE A 97 4.61 3.96 -9.74
N ALA A 98 4.19 5.14 -10.20
CA ALA A 98 3.29 6.02 -9.47
C ALA A 98 1.83 5.59 -9.66
N LEU A 99 1.16 5.22 -8.57
CA LEU A 99 -0.27 4.96 -8.54
C LEU A 99 -0.99 6.11 -7.84
N LYS A 100 -2.01 6.65 -8.50
CA LYS A 100 -2.96 7.61 -7.92
C LYS A 100 -4.01 6.87 -7.11
N PRO A 101 -4.80 7.56 -6.26
CA PRO A 101 -5.98 6.96 -5.66
C PRO A 101 -6.87 6.29 -6.71
N GLY A 102 -7.23 5.03 -6.47
CA GLY A 102 -8.00 4.23 -7.42
C GLY A 102 -7.94 2.73 -7.11
N GLU A 103 -8.53 1.96 -8.00
CA GLU A 103 -8.61 0.51 -7.93
C GLU A 103 -7.78 -0.11 -9.06
N TYR A 104 -6.94 -1.05 -8.68
CA TYR A 104 -5.98 -1.69 -9.57
C TYR A 104 -6.07 -3.21 -9.45
N VAL A 105 -5.63 -3.87 -10.49
CA VAL A 105 -5.32 -5.30 -10.46
C VAL A 105 -3.88 -5.51 -10.87
N PHE A 106 -3.26 -6.54 -10.36
CA PHE A 106 -1.92 -6.92 -10.80
C PHE A 106 -1.75 -8.43 -10.89
N GLY A 107 -0.88 -8.82 -11.76
CA GLY A 107 -0.39 -10.18 -11.93
C GLY A 107 1.11 -10.15 -12.14
N TRP A 108 1.73 -11.30 -12.24
CA TRP A 108 3.18 -11.39 -12.36
C TRP A 108 3.60 -12.50 -13.31
N THR A 109 4.75 -12.32 -13.90
CA THR A 109 5.48 -13.33 -14.67
C THR A 109 6.88 -13.51 -14.07
N ARG A 110 7.44 -14.70 -14.20
CA ARG A 110 8.83 -14.94 -13.78
C ARG A 110 9.78 -14.29 -14.76
N ALA A 111 10.77 -13.56 -14.26
CA ALA A 111 11.92 -13.17 -15.06
C ALA A 111 12.84 -14.37 -15.32
N ASN A 112 13.66 -14.28 -16.36
CA ASN A 112 14.44 -15.41 -16.92
C ASN A 112 15.36 -16.14 -15.93
N ALA A 113 15.76 -15.53 -14.82
CA ALA A 113 16.66 -16.10 -13.82
C ALA A 113 15.97 -16.76 -12.61
N GLY A 114 14.64 -16.67 -12.49
CA GLY A 114 13.87 -17.29 -11.40
C GLY A 114 13.92 -16.61 -10.05
N ASP A 115 14.78 -15.63 -9.83
CA ASP A 115 14.93 -14.89 -8.57
C ASP A 115 14.19 -13.54 -8.56
N GLU A 116 13.49 -13.25 -9.64
CA GLU A 116 12.74 -12.01 -9.84
C GLU A 116 11.38 -12.27 -10.47
N LEU A 117 10.41 -11.39 -10.15
CA LEU A 117 9.11 -11.33 -10.82
C LEU A 117 8.94 -9.99 -11.50
N ASN A 118 8.40 -10.00 -12.72
CA ASN A 118 7.84 -8.81 -13.36
C ASN A 118 6.39 -8.70 -12.93
N VAL A 119 6.05 -7.69 -12.15
CA VAL A 119 4.70 -7.45 -11.65
C VAL A 119 4.06 -6.33 -12.45
N HIS A 120 2.97 -6.66 -13.16
CA HIS A 120 2.26 -5.76 -14.06
C HIS A 120 1.05 -5.19 -13.35
N PHE A 121 0.95 -3.87 -13.25
CA PHE A 121 -0.18 -3.15 -12.66
C PHE A 121 -1.12 -2.62 -13.73
N TYR A 122 -2.42 -2.83 -13.54
CA TYR A 122 -3.45 -2.39 -14.46
C TYR A 122 -4.56 -1.65 -13.71
N VAL A 123 -5.22 -0.71 -14.37
CA VAL A 123 -6.45 -0.09 -13.85
C VAL A 123 -7.56 -1.15 -13.83
N ALA A 124 -8.17 -1.41 -12.69
CA ALA A 124 -9.16 -2.49 -12.54
C ALA A 124 -10.34 -2.35 -13.50
N ALA A 125 -10.89 -1.15 -13.62
CA ALA A 125 -12.08 -0.89 -14.44
C ALA A 125 -11.85 -1.05 -15.96
N THR A 126 -10.61 -0.87 -16.45
CA THR A 126 -10.34 -0.80 -17.90
C THR A 126 -9.36 -1.85 -18.39
N GLY A 127 -8.60 -2.49 -17.50
CA GLY A 127 -7.51 -3.38 -17.86
C GLY A 127 -6.31 -2.65 -18.50
N ALA A 128 -6.28 -1.31 -18.45
CA ALA A 128 -5.17 -0.53 -19.01
C ALA A 128 -3.91 -0.72 -18.17
N LEU A 129 -2.81 -1.08 -18.82
CA LEU A 129 -1.50 -1.23 -18.16
C LEU A 129 -1.03 0.14 -17.63
N VAL A 130 -0.70 0.20 -16.34
CA VAL A 130 -0.09 1.38 -15.69
C VAL A 130 1.42 1.29 -15.76
N GLY A 131 1.98 0.11 -15.53
CA GLY A 131 3.41 -0.13 -15.57
C GLY A 131 3.79 -1.52 -15.05
N THR A 132 5.10 -1.79 -15.09
CA THR A 132 5.70 -3.05 -14.61
C THR A 132 6.77 -2.74 -13.58
N ALA A 133 6.67 -3.33 -12.40
CA ALA A 133 7.67 -3.27 -11.34
C ALA A 133 8.40 -4.61 -11.22
N GLU A 134 9.65 -4.56 -10.78
CA GLU A 134 10.41 -5.74 -10.42
C GLU A 134 10.22 -6.09 -8.94
N ALA A 135 9.91 -7.36 -8.66
CA ALA A 135 9.88 -7.90 -7.31
C ALA A 135 11.08 -8.82 -7.12
N HIS A 136 11.86 -8.55 -6.08
CA HIS A 136 13.07 -9.32 -5.79
C HIS A 136 12.82 -10.30 -4.65
N ARG A 137 13.56 -11.41 -4.64
CA ARG A 137 13.51 -12.40 -3.57
C ARG A 137 13.89 -11.75 -2.24
N ILE A 138 13.04 -11.89 -1.23
CA ILE A 138 13.31 -11.42 0.13
C ILE A 138 14.37 -12.33 0.76
N ALA A 139 15.45 -11.73 1.28
CA ALA A 139 16.54 -12.47 1.91
C ALA A 139 16.08 -13.14 3.23
N GLY A 140 16.70 -14.30 3.53
CA GLY A 140 16.45 -15.04 4.77
C GLY A 140 15.26 -15.99 4.68
N SER A 141 14.86 -16.54 5.84
CA SER A 141 13.73 -17.48 5.97
C SER A 141 12.40 -16.77 6.21
N SER A 142 12.10 -15.74 5.40
CA SER A 142 10.81 -15.05 5.54
C SER A 142 9.65 -15.99 5.26
N ARG A 143 8.56 -15.83 6.03
CA ARG A 143 7.33 -16.58 5.80
C ARG A 143 6.83 -16.32 4.38
N VAL A 144 6.30 -17.35 3.74
CA VAL A 144 5.66 -17.21 2.43
C VAL A 144 4.26 -16.67 2.65
N GLU A 145 3.97 -15.51 2.08
CA GLU A 145 2.65 -14.86 2.17
C GLU A 145 2.01 -14.82 0.78
N SER A 146 0.72 -15.12 0.68
CA SER A 146 0.01 -14.92 -0.60
C SER A 146 0.06 -13.47 -1.02
N LEU A 147 -0.20 -12.58 -0.05
CA LEU A 147 -0.04 -11.14 -0.15
C LEU A 147 0.22 -10.57 1.25
N HIS A 148 1.19 -9.67 1.41
CA HIS A 148 1.35 -8.89 2.62
C HIS A 148 1.88 -7.49 2.31
N ILE A 149 1.18 -6.47 2.78
CA ILE A 149 1.59 -5.06 2.66
C ILE A 149 2.15 -4.63 4.02
N TRP A 150 3.48 -4.55 4.11
CA TRP A 150 4.19 -4.18 5.33
C TRP A 150 4.14 -2.68 5.56
N PRO A 151 3.80 -2.19 6.78
CA PRO A 151 3.85 -0.77 7.09
C PRO A 151 5.23 -0.15 6.83
N PRO A 152 5.29 1.19 6.56
CA PRO A 152 6.57 1.88 6.32
C PRO A 152 7.56 1.78 7.48
N ALA A 153 7.04 1.74 8.72
CA ALA A 153 7.88 1.60 9.92
C ALA A 153 8.58 0.24 10.01
N ASP A 154 8.02 -0.79 9.36
CA ASP A 154 8.57 -2.15 9.37
C ASP A 154 9.50 -2.38 8.17
N LYS A 155 8.94 -2.45 6.96
CA LYS A 155 9.70 -2.81 5.75
C LYS A 155 9.38 -1.95 4.54
N ALA A 156 8.27 -1.21 4.50
CA ALA A 156 7.79 -0.49 3.32
C ALA A 156 7.79 -1.37 2.06
N LEU A 157 7.19 -2.54 2.13
CA LEU A 157 7.29 -3.59 1.15
C LEU A 157 5.93 -4.23 0.86
N ILE A 158 5.63 -4.52 -0.40
CA ILE A 158 4.54 -5.41 -0.81
C ILE A 158 5.15 -6.77 -1.09
N GLN A 159 4.76 -7.76 -0.31
CA GLN A 159 5.24 -9.13 -0.43
C GLN A 159 4.23 -10.01 -1.17
N ILE A 160 4.73 -10.76 -2.16
CA ILE A 160 4.00 -11.76 -2.94
C ILE A 160 4.81 -13.06 -2.88
N GLY A 161 4.31 -14.06 -2.18
CA GLY A 161 5.07 -15.28 -1.95
C GLY A 161 6.34 -15.00 -1.15
N ARG A 162 7.48 -15.17 -1.81
CA ARG A 162 8.84 -14.89 -1.29
C ARG A 162 9.48 -13.66 -1.92
N PHE A 163 8.72 -12.90 -2.70
CA PHE A 163 9.21 -11.74 -3.43
C PHE A 163 8.63 -10.47 -2.84
N GLY A 164 9.39 -9.40 -2.91
CA GLY A 164 9.00 -8.10 -2.38
C GLY A 164 9.23 -6.97 -3.36
N ILE A 165 8.30 -6.02 -3.39
CA ILE A 165 8.40 -4.78 -4.15
C ILE A 165 8.43 -3.64 -3.14
N PRO A 166 9.51 -2.83 -3.11
CA PRO A 166 9.55 -1.66 -2.24
C PRO A 166 8.52 -0.62 -2.69
N TYR A 167 7.98 0.11 -1.74
CA TYR A 167 7.09 1.22 -2.03
C TYR A 167 7.44 2.48 -1.24
N GLU A 168 7.01 3.62 -1.75
CA GLU A 168 7.10 4.94 -1.12
C GLU A 168 5.71 5.57 -1.11
N LEU A 169 5.33 6.15 0.02
CA LEU A 169 4.07 6.89 0.14
C LEU A 169 4.25 8.28 -0.45
N GLY A 170 3.31 8.71 -1.27
CA GLY A 170 3.26 10.08 -1.78
C GLY A 170 2.89 11.08 -0.68
N GLU A 171 3.17 12.35 -0.92
CA GLU A 171 2.65 13.44 -0.09
C GLU A 171 1.15 13.60 -0.32
N GLU A 172 0.40 13.76 0.76
CA GLU A 172 -1.04 14.03 0.76
C GLU A 172 -1.34 15.52 0.54
#